data_7ba7e5473e01a40cf29d7671a83e57c1
#
_entry.id   7ba7e5473e01a40cf29d7671a83e57c1
#
_cell.length_a   1.000
_cell.length_b   1.000
_cell.length_c   1.000
_cell.angle_alpha   90.00
_cell.angle_beta   90.00
_cell.angle_gamma   90.00
#
_symmetry.space_group_name_H-M   'P 1'
#
loop_
_entity.id
_entity.type
_entity.pdbx_description
1 polymer ?
#
loop_
_entity_poly.entity_id
_entity_poly.type
_entity_poly.pdbx_seq_one_letter_code
_entity_poly.pdbx_strand_id
1 'polypeptide(L)'
;MNLTEYDYTLPEDLIAQYPAEPRDTSRLMVVHRRGGEIEHRAFRDIVDYLAPSDTLVLNRTRVMSARLRGVRPETGGKVEVVLVRPVRPVRPVPETAPAGASAPASSSAPARENGPTHSTAPERWEALLKPSARLAKGTRLDLEGGALTATVEDDPGKEIRRIRFEGDTDVARVIEQVGRTPLPPYIHRAADAEDRDRYQTVYAEEYGAVAAPTAGLHFTAPLLDRIRSRGTAVVPVLLHVGPGTFQPIRTGDVADHEMDAEYYRVEARQAETIRSRRSGGRVVAVGTTTVRVLETIAAGSGDTDNGSGTTGESGARDGAAEGAESVLEPRRYEGLTRCFIYPPFEFKLVDALLTNFHLPKSTLLLLVSAFAGRELILSADEEAVREQYR
;
A
#
# COMPACT_ATOMS: atom_id res chain seq x y z
N MET A 1 10.34 -11.01 19.99
CA MET A 1 9.23 -11.92 19.62
C MET A 1 9.73 -12.93 18.60
N ASN A 2 9.44 -14.24 18.77
CA ASN A 2 9.95 -15.28 17.89
C ASN A 2 9.06 -15.47 16.65
N LEU A 3 9.61 -15.23 15.47
CA LEU A 3 8.90 -15.35 14.19
C LEU A 3 8.47 -16.82 13.89
N THR A 4 9.16 -17.83 14.45
CA THR A 4 8.80 -19.24 14.23
C THR A 4 7.44 -19.62 14.84
N GLU A 5 6.92 -18.82 15.76
CA GLU A 5 5.58 -19.01 16.33
C GLU A 5 4.45 -18.61 15.37
N TYR A 6 4.79 -17.97 14.25
CA TYR A 6 3.89 -17.51 13.18
C TYR A 6 4.14 -18.30 11.89
N ASP A 7 4.42 -19.59 12.05
CA ASP A 7 4.66 -20.53 10.96
C ASP A 7 3.53 -21.53 10.85
N TYR A 8 3.16 -21.90 9.64
CA TYR A 8 2.25 -22.99 9.35
C TYR A 8 2.58 -23.61 7.99
N THR A 9 2.11 -24.82 7.74
CA THR A 9 2.36 -25.52 6.48
C THR A 9 1.36 -25.05 5.43
N LEU A 10 1.85 -24.32 4.43
CA LEU A 10 1.07 -23.90 3.26
C LEU A 10 1.54 -24.69 2.02
N PRO A 11 0.71 -25.61 1.47
CA PRO A 11 1.00 -26.27 0.20
C PRO A 11 1.05 -25.27 -0.95
N GLU A 12 2.08 -25.35 -1.81
CA GLU A 12 2.26 -24.41 -2.94
C GLU A 12 1.11 -24.44 -3.95
N ASP A 13 0.47 -25.58 -4.13
CA ASP A 13 -0.67 -25.76 -5.04
C ASP A 13 -1.95 -25.06 -4.55
N LEU A 14 -2.01 -24.67 -3.29
CA LEU A 14 -3.06 -23.81 -2.75
C LEU A 14 -2.84 -22.32 -3.03
N ILE A 15 -1.70 -21.92 -3.58
CA ILE A 15 -1.48 -20.55 -4.03
C ILE A 15 -2.01 -20.43 -5.47
N ALA A 16 -3.20 -19.84 -5.61
CA ALA A 16 -3.85 -19.67 -6.91
C ALA A 16 -2.98 -18.84 -7.86
N GLN A 17 -2.69 -19.38 -9.05
CA GLN A 17 -1.89 -18.69 -10.06
C GLN A 17 -2.75 -17.80 -10.97
N TYR A 18 -4.06 -18.00 -10.99
CA TYR A 18 -5.06 -17.20 -11.68
C TYR A 18 -6.22 -16.87 -10.74
N PRO A 19 -6.82 -15.67 -10.86
CA PRO A 19 -7.95 -15.28 -10.05
C PRO A 19 -9.23 -16.00 -10.46
N ALA A 20 -10.19 -16.12 -9.53
CA ALA A 20 -11.52 -16.62 -9.83
C ALA A 20 -12.28 -15.69 -10.81
N GLU A 21 -13.18 -16.28 -11.61
CA GLU A 21 -14.05 -15.57 -12.55
C GLU A 21 -15.50 -16.05 -12.38
N PRO A 22 -16.46 -15.17 -12.09
CA PRO A 22 -16.31 -13.77 -11.66
C PRO A 22 -15.54 -13.62 -10.33
N ARG A 23 -14.99 -12.41 -10.08
CA ARG A 23 -14.15 -12.11 -8.89
C ARG A 23 -14.83 -12.44 -7.56
N ASP A 24 -16.14 -12.18 -7.45
CA ASP A 24 -16.96 -12.37 -6.24
C ASP A 24 -17.47 -13.80 -6.03
N THR A 25 -17.03 -14.75 -6.89
CA THR A 25 -17.25 -16.19 -6.67
C THR A 25 -16.18 -16.84 -5.80
N SER A 26 -15.11 -16.12 -5.46
CA SER A 26 -14.12 -16.61 -4.51
C SER A 26 -14.76 -17.02 -3.19
N ARG A 27 -14.16 -17.96 -2.50
CA ARG A 27 -14.61 -18.36 -1.16
C ARG A 27 -14.29 -17.27 -0.15
N LEU A 28 -15.15 -17.15 0.87
CA LEU A 28 -14.99 -16.29 2.02
C LEU A 28 -15.00 -17.13 3.30
N MET A 29 -13.95 -17.02 4.09
CA MET A 29 -13.93 -17.52 5.45
C MET A 29 -14.28 -16.37 6.40
N VAL A 30 -15.30 -16.55 7.22
CA VAL A 30 -15.69 -15.58 8.24
C VAL A 30 -15.24 -16.11 9.61
N VAL A 31 -14.40 -15.33 10.28
CA VAL A 31 -13.82 -15.69 11.60
C VAL A 31 -14.38 -14.74 12.66
N HIS A 32 -15.09 -15.27 13.61
CA HIS A 32 -15.68 -14.52 14.72
C HIS A 32 -14.69 -14.41 15.88
N ARG A 33 -14.09 -13.23 16.07
CA ARG A 33 -13.04 -13.00 17.08
C ARG A 33 -13.44 -13.34 18.53
N ARG A 34 -14.70 -13.15 18.90
CA ARG A 34 -15.17 -13.35 20.28
C ARG A 34 -15.54 -14.80 20.61
N GLY A 35 -15.87 -15.61 19.64
CA GLY A 35 -16.30 -16.99 19.84
C GLY A 35 -15.37 -18.01 19.22
N GLY A 36 -14.50 -17.58 18.30
CA GLY A 36 -13.65 -18.50 17.53
C GLY A 36 -14.38 -19.28 16.45
N GLU A 37 -15.66 -18.98 16.23
CA GLU A 37 -16.48 -19.65 15.20
C GLU A 37 -15.99 -19.31 13.81
N ILE A 38 -15.95 -20.32 12.92
CA ILE A 38 -15.55 -20.18 11.52
C ILE A 38 -16.73 -20.56 10.63
N GLU A 39 -17.04 -19.71 9.65
CA GLU A 39 -18.06 -19.97 8.65
C GLU A 39 -17.44 -19.95 7.24
N HIS A 40 -17.96 -20.79 6.35
CA HIS A 40 -17.55 -20.85 4.94
C HIS A 40 -18.66 -20.30 4.07
N ARG A 41 -18.33 -19.28 3.25
CA ARG A 41 -19.27 -18.52 2.39
C ARG A 41 -18.64 -18.29 1.01
N ALA A 42 -19.42 -17.72 0.11
CA ALA A 42 -18.89 -17.08 -1.08
C ALA A 42 -18.62 -15.58 -0.79
N PHE A 43 -17.66 -14.98 -1.49
CA PHE A 43 -17.29 -13.58 -1.26
C PHE A 43 -18.48 -12.62 -1.45
N ARG A 44 -19.38 -12.93 -2.39
CA ARG A 44 -20.61 -12.14 -2.64
C ARG A 44 -21.53 -12.02 -1.43
N ASP A 45 -21.40 -12.91 -0.45
CA ASP A 45 -22.21 -12.94 0.78
C ASP A 45 -21.70 -11.95 1.83
N ILE A 46 -20.58 -11.25 1.55
CA ILE A 46 -20.03 -10.20 2.43
C ILE A 46 -21.07 -9.15 2.83
N VAL A 47 -22.05 -8.90 1.96
CA VAL A 47 -23.14 -7.95 2.22
C VAL A 47 -24.01 -8.32 3.44
N ASP A 48 -24.03 -9.59 3.82
CA ASP A 48 -24.83 -10.06 4.96
C ASP A 48 -24.10 -9.87 6.29
N TYR A 49 -22.78 -9.56 6.23
CA TYR A 49 -21.92 -9.23 7.36
C TYR A 49 -21.71 -7.73 7.56
N LEU A 50 -22.30 -6.90 6.69
CA LEU A 50 -22.23 -5.43 6.76
C LEU A 50 -23.56 -4.84 7.18
N ALA A 51 -23.55 -4.00 8.23
CA ALA A 51 -24.71 -3.26 8.66
C ALA A 51 -24.83 -1.93 7.89
N PRO A 52 -26.05 -1.35 7.77
CA PRO A 52 -26.26 -0.05 7.16
C PRO A 52 -25.45 1.08 7.81
N SER A 53 -25.18 0.97 9.12
CA SER A 53 -24.36 1.93 9.85
C SER A 53 -22.85 1.76 9.67
N ASP A 54 -22.37 0.62 9.14
CA ASP A 54 -20.95 0.36 8.96
C ASP A 54 -20.32 1.26 7.88
N THR A 55 -19.00 1.43 8.00
CA THR A 55 -18.17 2.11 7.00
C THR A 55 -17.15 1.13 6.44
N LEU A 56 -17.29 0.78 5.17
CA LEU A 56 -16.34 -0.06 4.43
C LEU A 56 -15.24 0.84 3.85
N VAL A 57 -14.03 0.75 4.37
CA VAL A 57 -12.89 1.56 3.91
C VAL A 57 -12.00 0.72 3.01
N LEU A 58 -11.67 1.25 1.82
CA LEU A 58 -10.92 0.52 0.80
C LEU A 58 -9.81 1.39 0.18
N ASN A 59 -8.75 0.75 -0.31
CA ASN A 59 -7.60 1.43 -0.90
C ASN A 59 -7.76 1.56 -2.43
N ARG A 60 -7.91 2.81 -2.92
CA ARG A 60 -8.14 3.15 -4.34
C ARG A 60 -6.87 3.27 -5.17
N THR A 61 -5.73 2.83 -4.65
CA THR A 61 -4.49 2.89 -5.42
C THR A 61 -4.57 2.04 -6.68
N ARG A 62 -3.90 2.51 -7.75
CA ARG A 62 -3.79 1.82 -9.02
C ARG A 62 -2.37 1.33 -9.25
N VAL A 63 -2.24 0.08 -9.67
CA VAL A 63 -0.93 -0.54 -9.97
C VAL A 63 -0.39 0.00 -11.27
N MET A 64 0.89 0.36 -11.25
CA MET A 64 1.63 0.74 -12.46
C MET A 64 2.12 -0.50 -13.21
N SER A 65 2.22 -0.44 -14.53
CA SER A 65 2.91 -1.46 -15.34
C SER A 65 4.45 -1.32 -15.15
N ALA A 66 4.88 -1.38 -13.90
CA ALA A 66 6.20 -0.92 -13.45
C ALA A 66 7.35 -1.89 -13.71
N ARG A 67 7.08 -3.10 -14.24
CA ARG A 67 8.10 -4.12 -14.53
C ARG A 67 8.61 -3.98 -15.95
N LEU A 68 9.91 -3.68 -16.08
CA LEU A 68 10.61 -3.47 -17.33
C LEU A 68 11.70 -4.51 -17.52
N ARG A 69 11.92 -4.95 -18.75
CA ARG A 69 13.03 -5.82 -19.14
C ARG A 69 13.99 -5.07 -20.04
N GLY A 70 15.26 -5.42 -19.94
CA GLY A 70 16.25 -4.77 -20.78
C GLY A 70 17.59 -5.47 -20.77
N VAL A 71 18.59 -4.78 -21.26
CA VAL A 71 19.96 -5.23 -21.34
C VAL A 71 20.93 -4.15 -20.89
N ARG A 72 22.14 -4.54 -20.53
CA ARG A 72 23.29 -3.65 -20.40
C ARG A 72 23.94 -3.51 -21.79
N PRO A 73 23.92 -2.35 -22.43
CA PRO A 73 24.43 -2.20 -23.80
C PRO A 73 25.87 -2.67 -23.97
N GLU A 74 26.72 -2.48 -22.94
CA GLU A 74 28.15 -2.79 -22.97
C GLU A 74 28.43 -4.31 -22.94
N THR A 75 27.54 -5.12 -22.35
CA THR A 75 27.82 -6.54 -22.10
C THR A 75 26.75 -7.48 -22.64
N GLY A 76 25.62 -6.95 -23.14
CA GLY A 76 24.45 -7.74 -23.55
C GLY A 76 23.73 -8.44 -22.37
N GLY A 77 24.16 -8.20 -21.13
CA GLY A 77 23.59 -8.88 -19.95
C GLY A 77 22.16 -8.44 -19.69
N LYS A 78 21.24 -9.42 -19.56
CA LYS A 78 19.81 -9.18 -19.28
C LYS A 78 19.61 -8.51 -17.91
N VAL A 79 18.65 -7.61 -17.85
CA VAL A 79 18.25 -6.92 -16.61
C VAL A 79 16.73 -6.90 -16.50
N GLU A 80 16.24 -6.91 -15.27
CA GLU A 80 14.85 -6.61 -14.92
C GLU A 80 14.84 -5.43 -13.95
N VAL A 81 13.98 -4.47 -14.20
CA VAL A 81 13.78 -3.28 -13.39
C VAL A 81 12.32 -3.25 -12.96
N VAL A 82 12.06 -3.11 -11.65
CA VAL A 82 10.70 -2.83 -11.15
C VAL A 82 10.72 -1.45 -10.53
N LEU A 83 10.04 -0.50 -11.16
CA LEU A 83 9.94 0.88 -10.69
C LEU A 83 9.07 0.91 -9.43
N VAL A 84 9.52 1.62 -8.39
CA VAL A 84 8.82 1.71 -7.10
C VAL A 84 8.07 3.04 -6.98
N ARG A 85 8.80 4.15 -7.11
CA ARG A 85 8.22 5.49 -7.05
C ARG A 85 9.15 6.52 -7.68
N PRO A 86 8.62 7.64 -8.18
CA PRO A 86 9.46 8.75 -8.63
C PRO A 86 10.13 9.43 -7.42
N VAL A 87 11.42 9.77 -7.58
CA VAL A 87 12.14 10.62 -6.63
C VAL A 87 11.84 12.07 -6.98
N ARG A 88 10.93 12.71 -6.26
CA ARG A 88 10.66 14.13 -6.45
C ARG A 88 11.87 14.94 -6.03
N PRO A 89 12.31 15.94 -6.81
CA PRO A 89 13.33 16.87 -6.35
C PRO A 89 12.81 17.55 -5.07
N VAL A 90 13.60 17.49 -4.00
CA VAL A 90 13.34 18.28 -2.79
C VAL A 90 13.36 19.73 -3.24
N ARG A 91 12.19 20.41 -3.26
CA ARG A 91 12.16 21.86 -3.45
C ARG A 91 12.95 22.48 -2.31
N PRO A 92 14.00 23.27 -2.57
CA PRO A 92 14.61 24.02 -1.51
C PRO A 92 13.53 24.93 -0.89
N VAL A 93 13.40 24.85 0.43
CA VAL A 93 12.55 25.80 1.18
C VAL A 93 13.11 27.18 0.87
N PRO A 94 12.31 28.16 0.38
CA PRO A 94 12.80 29.52 0.24
C PRO A 94 13.25 29.99 1.64
N GLU A 95 14.51 30.40 1.78
CA GLU A 95 14.97 31.08 2.99
C GLU A 95 13.96 32.19 3.29
N THR A 96 13.37 32.14 4.47
CA THR A 96 12.46 33.16 4.98
C THR A 96 13.22 34.49 4.97
N ALA A 97 12.84 35.38 4.08
CA ALA A 97 13.30 36.77 4.12
C ALA A 97 12.91 37.35 5.48
N PRO A 98 13.79 38.18 6.11
CA PRO A 98 13.50 38.74 7.40
C PRO A 98 12.23 39.59 7.32
N ALA A 99 11.35 39.44 8.29
CA ALA A 99 10.12 40.19 8.43
C ALA A 99 10.45 41.70 8.59
N GLY A 100 10.07 42.49 7.61
CA GLY A 100 10.19 43.93 7.68
C GLY A 100 10.27 44.63 6.35
N ALA A 101 9.18 44.65 5.57
CA ALA A 101 8.91 45.75 4.63
C ALA A 101 7.44 45.66 4.17
N SER A 102 6.65 46.59 4.66
CA SER A 102 5.31 46.88 4.16
C SER A 102 5.39 47.45 2.74
N ALA A 103 4.70 46.82 1.77
CA ALA A 103 4.50 47.37 0.46
C ALA A 103 3.01 47.39 0.07
N PRO A 104 2.55 48.34 -0.72
CA PRO A 104 1.14 48.69 -0.88
C PRO A 104 0.40 47.77 -1.85
N ALA A 105 -0.89 47.63 -1.59
CA ALA A 105 -1.85 46.96 -2.45
C ALA A 105 -2.06 47.72 -3.76
N SER A 106 -1.87 47.06 -4.89
CA SER A 106 -2.66 47.31 -6.12
C SER A 106 -2.34 46.29 -7.24
N SER A 107 -3.38 45.95 -7.91
CA SER A 107 -3.56 45.40 -9.26
C SER A 107 -3.81 43.90 -9.39
N SER A 108 -5.05 43.66 -9.74
CA SER A 108 -5.61 42.45 -10.34
C SER A 108 -4.86 42.01 -11.58
N ALA A 109 -4.26 40.83 -11.55
CA ALA A 109 -3.85 40.09 -12.73
C ALA A 109 -4.59 38.74 -12.79
N PRO A 110 -5.03 38.28 -13.98
CA PRO A 110 -5.83 37.08 -14.13
C PRO A 110 -5.02 35.83 -13.76
N ALA A 111 -5.70 34.88 -13.10
CA ALA A 111 -5.16 33.57 -12.77
C ALA A 111 -4.61 32.88 -14.03
N ARG A 112 -3.29 32.66 -14.08
CA ARG A 112 -2.67 31.80 -15.10
C ARG A 112 -3.02 30.36 -14.76
N GLU A 113 -3.73 29.70 -15.65
CA GLU A 113 -3.89 28.25 -15.67
C GLU A 113 -2.51 27.62 -15.65
N ASN A 114 -2.22 26.87 -14.56
CA ASN A 114 -1.02 26.05 -14.46
C ASN A 114 -1.21 24.82 -15.36
N GLY A 115 -0.83 24.95 -16.62
CA GLY A 115 -0.53 23.81 -17.46
C GLY A 115 0.65 23.03 -16.85
N PRO A 116 0.81 21.73 -17.15
CA PRO A 116 1.90 20.93 -16.63
C PRO A 116 3.24 21.55 -17.08
N THR A 117 3.97 22.14 -16.14
CA THR A 117 5.35 22.57 -16.37
C THR A 117 6.20 21.32 -16.55
N HIS A 118 6.53 20.98 -17.78
CA HIS A 118 7.54 19.98 -18.09
C HIS A 118 8.85 20.43 -17.45
N SER A 119 9.25 19.74 -16.41
CA SER A 119 10.58 19.91 -15.81
C SER A 119 11.60 19.35 -16.80
N THR A 120 12.55 20.15 -17.23
CA THR A 120 13.67 19.73 -18.09
C THR A 120 14.71 18.89 -17.34
N ALA A 121 14.49 18.58 -16.06
CA ALA A 121 15.36 17.73 -15.28
C ALA A 121 15.04 16.25 -15.53
N PRO A 122 16.06 15.39 -15.74
CA PRO A 122 15.84 13.97 -15.98
C PRO A 122 15.12 13.32 -14.80
N GLU A 123 14.10 12.49 -15.09
CA GLU A 123 13.33 11.83 -14.08
C GLU A 123 14.18 10.80 -13.33
N ARG A 124 14.06 10.80 -12.01
CA ARG A 124 14.67 9.81 -11.12
C ARG A 124 13.60 8.95 -10.46
N TRP A 125 13.89 7.66 -10.38
CA TRP A 125 13.01 6.68 -9.77
C TRP A 125 13.76 5.78 -8.82
N GLU A 126 13.12 5.40 -7.74
CA GLU A 126 13.49 4.25 -6.94
C GLU A 126 13.05 2.98 -7.66
N ALA A 127 13.90 1.96 -7.69
CA ALA A 127 13.65 0.73 -8.43
C ALA A 127 14.32 -0.47 -7.76
N LEU A 128 13.69 -1.64 -7.90
CA LEU A 128 14.32 -2.95 -7.67
C LEU A 128 15.02 -3.37 -8.95
N LEU A 129 16.25 -3.85 -8.84
CA LEU A 129 17.10 -4.23 -9.97
C LEU A 129 17.51 -5.70 -9.88
N LYS A 130 17.38 -6.45 -10.96
CA LYS A 130 17.87 -7.84 -11.08
C LYS A 130 18.75 -8.00 -12.32
N PRO A 131 19.95 -8.61 -12.18
CA PRO A 131 20.63 -9.05 -10.95
C PRO A 131 21.28 -7.87 -10.21
N SER A 132 20.88 -7.60 -8.97
CA SER A 132 21.27 -6.37 -8.24
C SER A 132 22.80 -6.25 -8.06
N ALA A 133 23.49 -7.34 -7.68
CA ALA A 133 24.91 -7.34 -7.40
C ALA A 133 25.81 -7.03 -8.62
N ARG A 134 25.30 -7.19 -9.84
CA ARG A 134 26.05 -6.98 -11.10
C ARG A 134 25.82 -5.61 -11.74
N LEU A 135 25.02 -4.76 -11.13
CA LEU A 135 24.68 -3.44 -11.63
C LEU A 135 25.35 -2.37 -10.75
N ALA A 136 26.58 -2.01 -11.08
CA ALA A 136 27.31 -0.96 -10.37
C ALA A 136 26.71 0.43 -10.66
N LYS A 137 27.01 1.40 -9.81
CA LYS A 137 26.73 2.82 -10.08
C LYS A 137 27.36 3.23 -11.42
N GLY A 138 26.60 3.99 -12.23
CA GLY A 138 26.97 4.38 -13.58
C GLY A 138 26.61 3.37 -14.66
N THR A 139 26.14 2.16 -14.32
CA THR A 139 25.69 1.19 -15.33
C THR A 139 24.51 1.77 -16.12
N ARG A 140 24.65 1.78 -17.44
CA ARG A 140 23.59 2.14 -18.38
C ARG A 140 22.69 0.95 -18.68
N LEU A 141 21.41 1.19 -18.77
CA LEU A 141 20.37 0.20 -19.03
C LEU A 141 19.57 0.62 -20.26
N ASP A 142 19.44 -0.30 -21.20
CA ASP A 142 18.54 -0.18 -22.34
C ASP A 142 17.30 -1.02 -22.03
N LEU A 143 16.16 -0.38 -21.85
CA LEU A 143 14.93 -0.97 -21.38
C LEU A 143 13.87 -1.02 -22.47
N GLU A 144 13.15 -2.15 -22.55
CA GLU A 144 12.07 -2.42 -23.51
C GLU A 144 12.46 -2.11 -24.95
N GLY A 145 13.67 -2.55 -25.35
CA GLY A 145 14.18 -2.41 -26.72
C GLY A 145 14.51 -0.98 -27.13
N GLY A 146 14.94 -0.14 -26.18
CA GLY A 146 15.32 1.25 -26.41
C GLY A 146 14.19 2.25 -26.17
N ALA A 147 13.01 1.79 -25.77
CA ALA A 147 11.91 2.71 -25.42
C ALA A 147 12.27 3.62 -24.22
N LEU A 148 13.10 3.13 -23.31
CA LEU A 148 13.65 3.88 -22.17
C LEU A 148 15.14 3.57 -22.02
N THR A 149 15.91 4.60 -21.72
CA THR A 149 17.30 4.44 -21.29
C THR A 149 17.45 5.00 -19.89
N ALA A 150 18.15 4.27 -19.01
CA ALA A 150 18.38 4.72 -17.64
C ALA A 150 19.81 4.44 -17.19
N THR A 151 20.26 5.22 -16.21
CA THR A 151 21.57 5.04 -15.54
C THR A 151 21.35 4.77 -14.06
N VAL A 152 22.02 3.76 -13.52
CA VAL A 152 21.98 3.42 -12.09
C VAL A 152 22.78 4.46 -11.30
N GLU A 153 22.17 5.08 -10.27
CA GLU A 153 22.81 6.15 -9.48
C GLU A 153 23.36 5.66 -8.13
N ASP A 154 22.87 4.55 -7.59
CA ASP A 154 23.33 4.00 -6.31
C ASP A 154 24.27 2.79 -6.48
N ASP A 155 25.12 2.56 -5.49
CA ASP A 155 26.01 1.38 -5.44
C ASP A 155 25.23 0.09 -5.14
N PRO A 156 25.78 -1.11 -5.48
CA PRO A 156 25.23 -2.39 -5.07
C PRO A 156 25.14 -2.51 -3.54
N GLY A 157 24.16 -3.28 -3.06
CA GLY A 157 23.97 -3.54 -1.62
C GLY A 157 22.67 -2.99 -1.06
N LYS A 158 22.07 -1.98 -1.69
CA LYS A 158 20.71 -1.56 -1.38
C LYS A 158 19.71 -2.37 -2.18
N GLU A 159 18.61 -2.74 -1.58
CA GLU A 159 17.53 -3.45 -2.26
C GLU A 159 16.79 -2.53 -3.23
N ILE A 160 16.38 -1.36 -2.77
CA ILE A 160 15.80 -0.29 -3.59
C ILE A 160 16.92 0.68 -3.96
N ARG A 161 17.07 0.95 -5.24
CA ARG A 161 18.14 1.77 -5.81
C ARG A 161 17.58 2.84 -6.71
N ARG A 162 18.24 3.98 -6.75
CA ARG A 162 17.87 5.07 -7.65
C ARG A 162 18.41 4.82 -9.05
N ILE A 163 17.55 5.06 -10.02
CA ILE A 163 17.90 5.12 -11.44
C ILE A 163 17.47 6.47 -11.99
N ARG A 164 18.20 6.98 -12.96
CA ARG A 164 17.92 8.22 -13.66
C ARG A 164 17.64 7.91 -15.13
N PHE A 165 16.47 8.27 -15.60
CA PHE A 165 16.11 8.14 -17.00
C PHE A 165 16.79 9.23 -17.84
N GLU A 166 17.17 8.91 -19.07
CA GLU A 166 17.82 9.82 -20.00
C GLU A 166 16.76 10.46 -20.92
N GLY A 167 17.02 11.72 -21.31
CA GLY A 167 16.14 12.48 -22.19
C GLY A 167 14.96 13.14 -21.46
N ASP A 168 14.12 13.79 -22.25
CA ASP A 168 12.91 14.51 -21.79
C ASP A 168 11.67 13.63 -22.02
N THR A 169 11.72 12.42 -21.46
CA THR A 169 10.68 11.39 -21.66
C THR A 169 9.75 11.36 -20.44
N ASP A 170 8.45 11.45 -20.71
CA ASP A 170 7.43 11.14 -19.70
C ASP A 170 7.46 9.64 -19.39
N VAL A 171 8.23 9.27 -18.37
CA VAL A 171 8.47 7.87 -17.98
C VAL A 171 7.16 7.19 -17.62
N ALA A 172 6.27 7.87 -16.89
CA ALA A 172 5.00 7.30 -16.47
C ALA A 172 4.14 6.90 -17.68
N ARG A 173 4.10 7.74 -18.72
CA ARG A 173 3.38 7.44 -19.96
C ARG A 173 3.99 6.26 -20.72
N VAL A 174 5.32 6.19 -20.80
CA VAL A 174 6.00 5.12 -21.54
C VAL A 174 5.80 3.78 -20.82
N ILE A 175 5.95 3.72 -19.50
CA ILE A 175 5.75 2.46 -18.76
C ILE A 175 4.32 1.93 -18.88
N GLU A 176 3.32 2.78 -19.03
CA GLU A 176 1.95 2.34 -19.31
C GLU A 176 1.83 1.63 -20.67
N GLN A 177 2.64 2.01 -21.65
CA GLN A 177 2.58 1.44 -22.99
C GLN A 177 3.37 0.13 -23.11
N VAL A 178 4.59 0.11 -22.56
CA VAL A 178 5.56 -0.97 -22.78
C VAL A 178 5.81 -1.84 -21.56
N GLY A 179 5.49 -1.35 -20.37
CA GLY A 179 5.71 -2.05 -19.10
C GLY A 179 4.75 -3.22 -18.89
N ARG A 180 5.12 -4.08 -17.95
CA ARG A 180 4.35 -5.27 -17.56
C ARG A 180 3.86 -5.14 -16.13
N THR A 181 2.74 -5.81 -15.86
CA THR A 181 2.19 -5.92 -14.51
C THR A 181 3.19 -6.59 -13.58
N PRO A 182 3.54 -5.96 -12.45
CA PRO A 182 4.49 -6.50 -11.47
C PRO A 182 3.81 -7.51 -10.55
N LEU A 183 3.46 -8.70 -11.07
CA LEU A 183 2.85 -9.76 -10.27
C LEU A 183 3.71 -10.10 -9.04
N PRO A 184 3.09 -10.48 -7.90
CA PRO A 184 3.78 -10.86 -6.68
C PRO A 184 4.71 -12.07 -6.91
N PRO A 185 5.76 -12.24 -6.10
CA PRO A 185 6.75 -13.30 -6.29
C PRO A 185 6.21 -14.73 -6.11
N TYR A 186 5.08 -14.91 -5.42
CA TYR A 186 4.42 -16.21 -5.28
C TYR A 186 3.53 -16.59 -6.49
N ILE A 187 3.40 -15.71 -7.47
CA ILE A 187 2.84 -16.01 -8.80
C ILE A 187 4.00 -16.37 -9.71
N HIS A 188 4.13 -17.65 -10.04
CA HIS A 188 5.31 -18.19 -10.73
C HIS A 188 5.23 -18.11 -12.26
N ARG A 189 4.08 -17.70 -12.82
CA ARG A 189 3.93 -17.46 -14.25
C ARG A 189 4.34 -16.05 -14.68
N ALA A 190 4.62 -15.89 -15.96
CA ALA A 190 4.77 -14.55 -16.52
C ALA A 190 3.41 -13.81 -16.52
N ALA A 191 3.48 -12.49 -16.38
CA ALA A 191 2.29 -11.65 -16.56
C ALA A 191 1.82 -11.74 -18.03
N ASP A 192 0.53 -11.91 -18.22
CA ASP A 192 -0.16 -11.87 -19.52
C ASP A 192 -0.95 -10.56 -19.71
N ALA A 193 -1.64 -10.42 -20.84
CA ALA A 193 -2.38 -9.21 -21.16
C ALA A 193 -3.56 -8.95 -20.22
N GLU A 194 -4.19 -10.00 -19.72
CA GLU A 194 -5.35 -9.90 -18.84
C GLU A 194 -4.96 -9.40 -17.44
N ASP A 195 -3.74 -9.69 -17.00
CA ASP A 195 -3.25 -9.25 -15.69
C ASP A 195 -3.26 -7.72 -15.52
N ARG A 196 -3.18 -6.98 -16.62
CA ARG A 196 -3.24 -5.53 -16.58
C ARG A 196 -4.55 -5.03 -15.96
N ASP A 197 -5.65 -5.71 -16.27
CA ASP A 197 -6.98 -5.38 -15.76
C ASP A 197 -7.34 -6.23 -14.55
N ARG A 198 -6.89 -7.49 -14.52
CA ARG A 198 -7.22 -8.42 -13.44
C ARG A 198 -6.48 -8.12 -12.14
N TYR A 199 -5.26 -7.59 -12.21
CA TYR A 199 -4.48 -7.17 -11.05
C TYR A 199 -4.74 -5.71 -10.67
N GLN A 200 -5.99 -5.25 -10.89
CA GLN A 200 -6.54 -3.96 -10.46
C GLN A 200 -7.87 -4.16 -9.74
N THR A 201 -8.14 -3.35 -8.73
CA THR A 201 -9.48 -3.29 -8.14
C THR A 201 -10.42 -2.56 -9.09
N VAL A 202 -11.72 -2.87 -9.03
CA VAL A 202 -12.75 -2.19 -9.86
C VAL A 202 -12.93 -0.71 -9.50
N TYR A 203 -12.30 -0.27 -8.43
CA TYR A 203 -12.31 1.11 -7.92
C TYR A 203 -10.92 1.74 -7.87
N ALA A 204 -9.96 1.19 -8.60
CA ALA A 204 -8.62 1.75 -8.71
C ALA A 204 -8.64 3.08 -9.48
N GLU A 205 -8.11 4.15 -8.89
CA GLU A 205 -8.15 5.50 -9.44
C GLU A 205 -6.75 6.08 -9.69
N GLU A 206 -5.88 6.07 -8.69
CA GLU A 206 -4.65 6.83 -8.66
C GLU A 206 -3.41 5.95 -8.79
N TYR A 207 -2.62 6.14 -9.85
CA TYR A 207 -1.39 5.41 -10.10
C TYR A 207 -0.31 5.70 -9.07
N GLY A 208 0.48 4.68 -8.70
CA GLY A 208 1.61 4.83 -7.79
C GLY A 208 1.98 3.55 -7.04
N ALA A 209 1.17 2.50 -7.14
CA ALA A 209 1.45 1.23 -6.46
C ALA A 209 2.22 0.25 -7.36
N VAL A 210 3.06 -0.57 -6.72
CA VAL A 210 3.73 -1.73 -7.33
C VAL A 210 2.92 -3.01 -7.08
N ALA A 211 2.10 -3.03 -6.02
CA ALA A 211 1.24 -4.15 -5.69
C ALA A 211 -0.22 -3.72 -5.55
N ALA A 212 -1.14 -4.58 -6.00
CA ALA A 212 -2.57 -4.35 -5.81
C ALA A 212 -2.97 -4.57 -4.35
N PRO A 213 -3.97 -3.82 -3.83
CA PRO A 213 -4.62 -4.15 -2.56
C PRO A 213 -5.50 -5.41 -2.76
N THR A 214 -4.86 -6.58 -2.61
CA THR A 214 -5.38 -7.87 -3.10
C THR A 214 -6.74 -8.26 -2.52
N ALA A 215 -7.06 -7.90 -1.27
CA ALA A 215 -8.38 -8.12 -0.70
C ALA A 215 -9.48 -7.40 -1.49
N GLY A 216 -9.14 -6.26 -2.09
CA GLY A 216 -10.05 -5.49 -2.94
C GLY A 216 -10.33 -6.09 -4.30
N LEU A 217 -9.49 -7.01 -4.78
CA LEU A 217 -9.65 -7.66 -6.08
C LEU A 217 -10.91 -8.52 -6.19
N HIS A 218 -11.46 -8.94 -5.07
CA HIS A 218 -12.67 -9.78 -5.02
C HIS A 218 -13.95 -9.01 -5.25
N PHE A 219 -13.94 -7.67 -5.13
CA PHE A 219 -15.14 -6.86 -5.37
C PHE A 219 -15.44 -6.73 -6.86
N THR A 220 -16.74 -6.75 -7.16
CA THR A 220 -17.29 -6.33 -8.45
C THR A 220 -18.05 -5.01 -8.27
N ALA A 221 -18.22 -4.23 -9.33
CA ALA A 221 -18.99 -2.99 -9.27
C ALA A 221 -20.44 -3.23 -8.79
N PRO A 222 -21.17 -4.24 -9.30
CA PRO A 222 -22.51 -4.55 -8.80
C PRO A 222 -22.54 -4.92 -7.31
N LEU A 223 -21.51 -5.61 -6.78
CA LEU A 223 -21.43 -5.95 -5.36
C LEU A 223 -21.26 -4.69 -4.51
N LEU A 224 -20.41 -3.75 -4.92
CA LEU A 224 -20.25 -2.46 -4.24
C LEU A 224 -21.52 -1.62 -4.26
N ASP A 225 -22.25 -1.62 -5.39
CA ASP A 225 -23.52 -0.91 -5.50
C ASP A 225 -24.57 -1.54 -4.58
N ARG A 226 -24.63 -2.87 -4.46
CA ARG A 226 -25.49 -3.57 -3.51
C ARG A 226 -25.14 -3.23 -2.06
N ILE A 227 -23.87 -3.11 -1.71
CA ILE A 227 -23.41 -2.68 -0.38
C ILE A 227 -23.90 -1.25 -0.08
N ARG A 228 -23.68 -0.32 -1.02
CA ARG A 228 -24.12 1.09 -0.89
C ARG A 228 -25.63 1.20 -0.75
N SER A 229 -26.40 0.46 -1.56
CA SER A 229 -27.87 0.48 -1.53
C SER A 229 -28.46 -0.01 -0.20
N ARG A 230 -27.70 -0.82 0.57
CA ARG A 230 -28.06 -1.25 1.93
C ARG A 230 -27.73 -0.22 3.01
N GLY A 231 -27.13 0.92 2.66
CA GLY A 231 -26.82 2.02 3.57
C GLY A 231 -25.36 2.02 4.11
N THR A 232 -24.57 0.99 3.84
CA THR A 232 -23.15 0.94 4.22
C THR A 232 -22.39 2.02 3.44
N ALA A 233 -21.66 2.89 4.13
CA ALA A 233 -20.77 3.85 3.48
C ALA A 233 -19.54 3.15 2.90
N VAL A 234 -19.20 3.44 1.65
CA VAL A 234 -17.97 2.96 1.01
C VAL A 234 -17.03 4.14 0.86
N VAL A 235 -15.94 4.13 1.64
CA VAL A 235 -15.00 5.26 1.75
C VAL A 235 -13.63 4.86 1.17
N PRO A 236 -13.21 5.47 0.03
CA PRO A 236 -11.91 5.21 -0.53
C PRO A 236 -10.82 6.02 0.20
N VAL A 237 -9.71 5.38 0.54
CA VAL A 237 -8.46 6.01 0.99
C VAL A 237 -7.35 5.68 0.01
N LEU A 238 -6.19 6.32 0.12
CA LEU A 238 -5.04 6.05 -0.73
C LEU A 238 -3.86 5.56 0.11
N LEU A 239 -3.24 4.47 -0.32
CA LEU A 239 -1.88 4.07 0.05
C LEU A 239 -1.24 3.42 -1.17
N HIS A 240 -0.11 3.95 -1.62
CA HIS A 240 0.67 3.34 -2.69
C HIS A 240 1.50 2.18 -2.15
N VAL A 241 1.06 0.96 -2.46
CA VAL A 241 1.67 -0.27 -1.96
C VAL A 241 3.01 -0.50 -2.64
N GLY A 242 4.07 -0.53 -1.83
CA GLY A 242 5.43 -0.81 -2.27
C GLY A 242 5.75 -2.32 -2.36
N PRO A 243 6.95 -2.66 -2.85
CA PRO A 243 7.39 -4.05 -2.97
C PRO A 243 7.67 -4.71 -1.62
N GLY A 244 7.93 -3.94 -0.58
CA GLY A 244 8.23 -4.43 0.78
C GLY A 244 7.13 -5.29 1.38
N THR A 245 5.88 -5.13 0.92
CA THR A 245 4.74 -5.96 1.36
C THR A 245 4.95 -7.46 1.09
N PHE A 246 5.79 -7.82 0.12
CA PHE A 246 6.10 -9.21 -0.25
C PHE A 246 7.44 -9.71 0.30
N GLN A 247 8.14 -8.88 1.06
CA GLN A 247 9.43 -9.26 1.60
C GLN A 247 9.28 -10.05 2.90
N PRO A 248 10.07 -11.13 3.08
CA PRO A 248 10.13 -11.84 4.35
C PRO A 248 10.83 -10.99 5.39
N ILE A 249 10.44 -11.15 6.65
CA ILE A 249 11.18 -10.59 7.79
C ILE A 249 12.55 -11.28 7.84
N ARG A 250 13.63 -10.48 7.85
CA ARG A 250 15.03 -10.97 7.82
C ARG A 250 15.75 -10.77 9.15
N THR A 251 15.13 -10.09 10.10
CA THR A 251 15.68 -9.80 11.42
C THR A 251 15.48 -10.99 12.37
N GLY A 252 16.39 -11.16 13.33
CA GLY A 252 16.28 -12.21 14.34
C GLY A 252 15.15 -11.94 15.34
N ASP A 253 14.90 -10.68 15.66
CA ASP A 253 13.73 -10.21 16.41
C ASP A 253 12.79 -9.44 15.48
N VAL A 254 11.49 -9.67 15.63
CA VAL A 254 10.44 -8.98 14.88
C VAL A 254 10.48 -7.47 15.13
N ALA A 255 10.81 -7.05 16.34
CA ALA A 255 10.87 -5.64 16.72
C ALA A 255 11.95 -4.85 15.96
N ASP A 256 13.00 -5.53 15.48
CA ASP A 256 14.08 -4.92 14.69
C ASP A 256 13.74 -4.75 13.21
N HIS A 257 12.56 -5.24 12.78
CA HIS A 257 12.15 -5.12 11.39
C HIS A 257 11.65 -3.72 11.08
N GLU A 258 12.27 -3.08 10.07
CA GLU A 258 11.83 -1.79 9.57
C GLU A 258 10.93 -1.94 8.35
N MET A 259 9.72 -1.40 8.45
CA MET A 259 8.80 -1.32 7.31
C MET A 259 9.25 -0.24 6.32
N ASP A 260 9.12 -0.54 5.03
CA ASP A 260 9.27 0.47 3.99
C ASP A 260 8.26 1.61 4.17
N ALA A 261 8.70 2.82 3.85
CA ALA A 261 7.83 3.99 3.88
C ALA A 261 6.89 3.98 2.67
N GLU A 262 5.59 4.00 2.89
CA GLU A 262 4.58 4.04 1.86
C GLU A 262 3.76 5.33 1.95
N TYR A 263 3.55 5.97 0.79
CA TYR A 263 2.76 7.19 0.72
C TYR A 263 1.28 6.89 0.91
N TYR A 264 0.63 7.67 1.76
CA TYR A 264 -0.81 7.59 1.98
C TYR A 264 -1.49 8.96 1.92
N ARG A 265 -2.81 8.94 1.68
CA ARG A 265 -3.67 10.13 1.72
C ARG A 265 -5.11 9.76 2.08
N VAL A 266 -5.68 10.55 2.98
CA VAL A 266 -7.11 10.52 3.36
C VAL A 266 -7.61 11.96 3.28
N GLU A 267 -8.61 12.21 2.44
CA GLU A 267 -9.17 13.56 2.30
C GLU A 267 -10.07 13.91 3.50
N ALA A 268 -10.23 15.20 3.79
CA ALA A 268 -11.01 15.67 4.93
C ALA A 268 -12.44 15.12 4.96
N ARG A 269 -13.10 15.01 3.78
CA ARG A 269 -14.44 14.43 3.67
C ARG A 269 -14.46 12.94 4.03
N GLN A 270 -13.42 12.20 3.68
CA GLN A 270 -13.29 10.79 4.00
C GLN A 270 -13.09 10.59 5.52
N ALA A 271 -12.20 11.38 6.11
CA ALA A 271 -11.97 11.38 7.55
C ALA A 271 -13.26 11.73 8.32
N GLU A 272 -14.00 12.75 7.88
CA GLU A 272 -15.29 13.13 8.48
C GLU A 272 -16.33 12.00 8.35
N THR A 273 -16.41 11.33 7.20
CA THR A 273 -17.36 10.22 7.04
C THR A 273 -17.04 9.06 7.97
N ILE A 274 -15.75 8.70 8.11
CA ILE A 274 -15.31 7.64 9.03
C ILE A 274 -15.63 8.03 10.47
N ARG A 275 -15.32 9.26 10.86
CA ARG A 275 -15.55 9.78 12.20
C ARG A 275 -17.04 9.80 12.58
N SER A 276 -17.89 10.41 11.73
CA SER A 276 -19.30 10.61 12.02
C SER A 276 -20.10 9.31 12.09
N ARG A 277 -19.71 8.29 11.35
CA ARG A 277 -20.40 6.99 11.34
C ARG A 277 -19.93 6.04 12.43
N ARG A 278 -18.77 6.27 13.03
CA ARG A 278 -18.19 5.39 14.04
C ARG A 278 -19.05 5.28 15.32
N SER A 279 -19.78 6.33 15.70
CA SER A 279 -20.64 6.32 16.88
C SER A 279 -21.81 5.33 16.82
N GLY A 280 -22.18 4.89 15.62
CA GLY A 280 -23.31 3.97 15.41
C GLY A 280 -23.00 2.73 14.57
N GLY A 281 -21.76 2.58 14.09
CA GLY A 281 -21.37 1.49 13.22
C GLY A 281 -19.90 1.13 13.35
N ARG A 282 -19.49 0.06 12.64
CA ARG A 282 -18.11 -0.43 12.62
C ARG A 282 -17.32 0.21 11.46
N VAL A 283 -16.03 0.37 11.67
CA VAL A 283 -15.05 0.64 10.59
C VAL A 283 -14.48 -0.70 10.11
N VAL A 284 -14.86 -1.07 8.90
CA VAL A 284 -14.48 -2.32 8.25
C VAL A 284 -13.38 -2.03 7.23
N ALA A 285 -12.14 -2.43 7.51
CA ALA A 285 -11.01 -2.21 6.62
C ALA A 285 -10.91 -3.30 5.56
N VAL A 286 -10.73 -2.92 4.29
CA VAL A 286 -10.45 -3.84 3.18
C VAL A 286 -8.95 -3.84 2.90
N GLY A 287 -8.28 -4.92 3.29
CA GLY A 287 -6.83 -5.11 3.17
C GLY A 287 -6.02 -4.55 4.34
N THR A 288 -4.91 -5.20 4.60
CA THR A 288 -3.94 -4.81 5.64
C THR A 288 -3.34 -3.42 5.39
N THR A 289 -3.21 -2.99 4.14
CA THR A 289 -2.77 -1.64 3.77
C THR A 289 -3.75 -0.57 4.25
N THR A 290 -5.06 -0.82 4.16
CA THR A 290 -6.10 0.08 4.68
C THR A 290 -6.03 0.17 6.21
N VAL A 291 -5.80 -0.96 6.90
CA VAL A 291 -5.56 -0.97 8.36
C VAL A 291 -4.40 -0.05 8.72
N ARG A 292 -3.27 -0.17 8.02
CA ARG A 292 -2.09 0.66 8.29
C ARG A 292 -2.36 2.15 8.13
N VAL A 293 -3.13 2.55 7.10
CA VAL A 293 -3.54 3.96 6.94
C VAL A 293 -4.39 4.41 8.12
N LEU A 294 -5.43 3.65 8.45
CA LEU A 294 -6.38 4.01 9.51
C LEU A 294 -5.69 4.13 10.87
N GLU A 295 -4.85 3.18 11.22
CA GLU A 295 -4.14 3.20 12.50
C GLU A 295 -3.02 4.27 12.52
N THR A 296 -2.40 4.60 11.37
CA THR A 296 -1.47 5.73 11.26
C THR A 296 -2.15 7.07 11.58
N ILE A 297 -3.30 7.34 10.95
CA ILE A 297 -4.02 8.61 11.21
C ILE A 297 -4.61 8.67 12.61
N ALA A 298 -5.02 7.53 13.19
CA ALA A 298 -5.49 7.43 14.56
C ALA A 298 -4.40 7.67 15.62
N ALA A 299 -3.16 7.30 15.29
CA ALA A 299 -2.02 7.58 16.17
C ALA A 299 -1.56 9.04 16.15
N GLY A 300 -2.17 9.90 15.32
CA GLY A 300 -1.76 11.30 15.17
C GLY A 300 -0.45 11.49 14.41
N SER A 301 0.12 10.44 13.80
CA SER A 301 1.40 10.45 13.09
C SER A 301 1.35 11.15 11.71
N GLY A 302 0.32 11.95 11.46
CA GLY A 302 0.06 12.60 10.19
C GLY A 302 0.47 14.07 10.10
N ASP A 303 1.46 14.53 10.85
CA ASP A 303 2.04 15.86 10.67
C ASP A 303 3.41 15.78 9.99
N THR A 304 3.42 16.19 8.74
CA THR A 304 4.48 16.86 7.99
C THR A 304 5.89 16.70 8.56
N ASP A 305 6.64 15.73 8.05
CA ASP A 305 8.09 15.79 8.13
C ASP A 305 8.60 16.83 7.12
N ASN A 306 8.69 18.07 7.57
CA ASN A 306 9.65 19.05 7.05
C ASN A 306 10.99 18.72 7.73
N GLY A 307 11.87 18.04 6.99
CA GLY A 307 13.14 17.53 7.40
C GLY A 307 13.87 18.36 8.47
N SER A 308 13.90 17.89 9.69
CA SER A 308 14.99 18.13 10.63
C SER A 308 15.02 16.97 11.64
N GLY A 309 16.09 16.16 11.54
CA GLY A 309 16.32 15.10 12.48
C GLY A 309 16.52 15.64 13.90
N THR A 310 15.70 15.15 14.82
CA THR A 310 16.07 15.08 16.24
C THR A 310 15.49 13.79 16.80
N THR A 311 16.35 12.93 17.25
CA THR A 311 16.07 11.79 18.11
C THR A 311 15.42 12.30 19.39
N GLY A 312 14.13 11.97 19.59
CA GLY A 312 13.40 12.29 20.81
C GLY A 312 13.06 11.02 21.58
N GLU A 313 13.67 10.87 22.73
CA GLU A 313 13.41 9.85 23.72
C GLU A 313 11.93 9.84 24.14
N SER A 314 11.37 8.63 24.22
CA SER A 314 10.03 8.38 24.73
C SER A 314 9.97 8.59 26.24
N GLY A 315 9.54 9.76 26.66
CA GLY A 315 9.15 10.02 28.04
C GLY A 315 7.67 9.68 28.26
N ALA A 316 7.41 8.67 29.06
CA ALA A 316 6.08 8.38 29.60
C ALA A 316 5.51 9.63 30.27
N ARG A 317 4.32 10.08 29.86
CA ARG A 317 3.50 11.03 30.63
C ARG A 317 2.24 10.30 31.07
N ASP A 318 2.22 9.97 32.36
CA ASP A 318 1.00 9.71 33.09
C ASP A 318 0.09 10.94 33.09
N GLY A 319 -1.12 10.75 32.65
CA GLY A 319 -2.16 11.77 32.68
C GLY A 319 -3.48 11.18 32.24
N ALA A 320 -4.23 10.63 33.18
CA ALA A 320 -5.62 10.23 32.97
C ALA A 320 -6.43 11.47 32.55
N ALA A 321 -7.04 11.42 31.36
CA ALA A 321 -8.08 12.34 30.96
C ALA A 321 -9.29 11.54 30.52
N GLU A 322 -10.33 11.62 31.29
CA GLU A 322 -11.70 11.22 30.99
C GLU A 322 -12.21 12.01 29.77
N GLY A 323 -12.85 11.31 28.83
CA GLY A 323 -13.52 11.90 27.68
C GLY A 323 -12.98 11.33 26.36
N ALA A 324 -13.50 10.18 25.91
CA ALA A 324 -13.21 9.61 24.60
C ALA A 324 -13.82 10.47 23.47
N GLU A 325 -13.28 11.66 23.22
CA GLU A 325 -13.63 12.46 22.05
C GLU A 325 -12.73 12.06 20.87
N SER A 326 -13.41 11.70 19.80
CA SER A 326 -13.01 11.30 18.45
C SER A 326 -11.52 11.28 18.13
N VAL A 327 -10.96 10.10 18.05
CA VAL A 327 -9.60 9.75 17.62
C VAL A 327 -9.22 10.33 16.23
N LEU A 328 -10.19 10.82 15.46
CA LEU A 328 -10.00 11.28 14.09
C LEU A 328 -10.62 12.66 13.87
N GLU A 329 -9.81 13.63 13.46
CA GLU A 329 -10.27 14.97 13.09
C GLU A 329 -10.71 15.03 11.61
N PRO A 330 -11.68 15.91 11.24
CA PRO A 330 -12.16 16.07 9.86
C PRO A 330 -11.18 16.93 9.03
N ARG A 331 -9.95 16.49 8.89
CA ARG A 331 -8.91 17.15 8.09
C ARG A 331 -8.33 16.22 7.05
N ARG A 332 -7.55 16.74 6.11
CA ARG A 332 -6.74 15.94 5.22
C ARG A 332 -5.53 15.39 5.98
N TYR A 333 -5.28 14.11 5.78
CA TYR A 333 -4.08 13.41 6.25
C TYR A 333 -3.30 12.95 5.02
N GLU A 334 -2.01 13.26 5.01
CA GLU A 334 -1.12 12.91 3.91
C GLU A 334 0.30 12.78 4.43
N GLY A 335 1.03 11.77 3.98
CA GLY A 335 2.40 11.56 4.40
C GLY A 335 2.95 10.19 4.01
N LEU A 336 4.00 9.79 4.70
CA LEU A 336 4.60 8.46 4.60
C LEU A 336 4.29 7.67 5.87
N THR A 337 3.80 6.44 5.71
CA THR A 337 3.61 5.54 6.85
C THR A 337 4.66 4.43 6.84
N ARG A 338 5.22 4.16 8.02
CA ARG A 338 6.05 2.99 8.34
C ARG A 338 5.34 2.12 9.39
N CYS A 339 4.03 2.29 9.58
CA CYS A 339 3.26 1.59 10.59
C CYS A 339 3.48 0.08 10.46
N PHE A 340 4.12 -0.51 11.47
CA PHE A 340 4.33 -1.95 11.60
C PHE A 340 3.47 -2.47 12.73
N ILE A 341 2.50 -3.32 12.39
CA ILE A 341 1.51 -3.86 13.33
C ILE A 341 1.86 -5.32 13.61
N TYR A 342 2.14 -5.62 14.88
CA TYR A 342 2.40 -6.96 15.39
C TYR A 342 1.96 -7.05 16.86
N PRO A 343 1.72 -8.23 17.43
CA PRO A 343 1.27 -8.37 18.84
C PRO A 343 2.34 -7.93 19.85
N PRO A 344 1.94 -7.22 20.95
CA PRO A 344 0.62 -6.65 21.18
C PRO A 344 0.43 -5.32 20.45
N PHE A 345 -0.77 -5.10 19.89
CA PHE A 345 -1.13 -3.83 19.25
C PHE A 345 -2.56 -3.45 19.62
N GLU A 346 -2.79 -2.20 19.99
CA GLU A 346 -4.10 -1.66 20.31
C GLU A 346 -4.68 -0.93 19.09
N PHE A 347 -5.71 -1.53 18.48
CA PHE A 347 -6.41 -0.93 17.34
C PHE A 347 -7.34 0.18 17.79
N LYS A 348 -7.20 1.36 17.19
CA LYS A 348 -7.95 2.56 17.56
C LYS A 348 -9.15 2.83 16.65
N LEU A 349 -9.04 2.49 15.37
CA LEU A 349 -10.08 2.77 14.39
C LEU A 349 -10.71 1.51 13.78
N VAL A 350 -9.97 0.44 13.59
CA VAL A 350 -10.44 -0.73 12.84
C VAL A 350 -11.19 -1.70 13.75
N ASP A 351 -12.48 -1.92 13.45
CA ASP A 351 -13.36 -2.84 14.18
C ASP A 351 -13.45 -4.22 13.52
N ALA A 352 -13.40 -4.26 12.17
CA ALA A 352 -13.43 -5.50 11.39
C ALA A 352 -12.46 -5.40 10.20
N LEU A 353 -11.92 -6.53 9.78
CA LEU A 353 -10.92 -6.63 8.72
C LEU A 353 -11.34 -7.68 7.69
N LEU A 354 -11.39 -7.27 6.42
CA LEU A 354 -11.47 -8.15 5.27
C LEU A 354 -10.11 -8.23 4.61
N THR A 355 -9.50 -9.42 4.55
CA THR A 355 -8.16 -9.61 4.01
C THR A 355 -8.00 -10.96 3.33
N ASN A 356 -6.89 -11.17 2.61
CA ASN A 356 -6.51 -12.49 2.09
C ASN A 356 -5.87 -13.34 3.18
N PHE A 357 -5.66 -14.63 2.91
CA PHE A 357 -4.70 -15.44 3.64
C PHE A 357 -3.28 -14.92 3.41
N HIS A 358 -2.42 -15.12 4.39
CA HIS A 358 -1.08 -14.56 4.38
C HIS A 358 -0.02 -15.66 4.46
N LEU A 359 1.12 -15.44 3.81
CA LEU A 359 2.24 -16.36 3.84
C LEU A 359 2.77 -16.55 5.27
N PRO A 360 3.24 -17.74 5.64
CA PRO A 360 3.90 -17.98 6.90
C PRO A 360 5.05 -17.00 7.14
N LYS A 361 5.29 -16.62 8.38
CA LYS A 361 6.39 -15.71 8.81
C LYS A 361 6.39 -14.35 8.12
N SER A 362 5.24 -13.87 7.63
CA SER A 362 5.12 -12.56 6.97
C SER A 362 4.67 -11.47 7.94
N THR A 363 5.01 -10.21 7.62
CA THR A 363 4.52 -9.03 8.35
C THR A 363 3.00 -8.95 8.38
N LEU A 364 2.34 -9.49 7.36
CA LEU A 364 0.89 -9.49 7.21
C LEU A 364 0.25 -10.53 8.15
N LEU A 365 0.86 -11.70 8.32
CA LEU A 365 0.39 -12.69 9.30
C LEU A 365 0.51 -12.17 10.73
N LEU A 366 1.57 -11.39 11.02
CA LEU A 366 1.70 -10.71 12.32
C LEU A 366 0.59 -9.70 12.55
N LEU A 367 0.23 -8.90 11.53
CA LEU A 367 -0.86 -7.92 11.63
C LEU A 367 -2.20 -8.58 11.93
N VAL A 368 -2.58 -9.63 11.20
CA VAL A 368 -3.85 -10.32 11.45
C VAL A 368 -3.86 -11.05 12.78
N SER A 369 -2.71 -11.56 13.22
CA SER A 369 -2.53 -12.16 14.55
C SER A 369 -2.64 -11.11 15.66
N ALA A 370 -2.15 -9.89 15.45
CA ALA A 370 -2.38 -8.78 16.37
C ALA A 370 -3.88 -8.41 16.47
N PHE A 371 -4.60 -8.52 15.34
CA PHE A 371 -6.02 -8.15 15.25
C PHE A 371 -6.97 -9.16 15.88
N ALA A 372 -6.73 -10.45 15.69
CA ALA A 372 -7.67 -11.51 16.10
C ALA A 372 -7.11 -12.49 17.13
N GLY A 373 -5.82 -12.42 17.44
CA GLY A 373 -5.13 -13.40 18.25
C GLY A 373 -4.43 -14.47 17.42
N ARG A 374 -3.18 -14.79 17.79
CA ARG A 374 -2.33 -15.74 17.05
C ARG A 374 -2.98 -17.12 16.89
N GLU A 375 -3.47 -17.70 17.99
CA GLU A 375 -4.01 -19.06 17.99
C GLU A 375 -5.23 -19.19 17.08
N LEU A 376 -6.13 -18.21 17.11
CA LEU A 376 -7.30 -18.19 16.24
C LEU A 376 -6.93 -18.07 14.77
N ILE A 377 -5.96 -17.21 14.43
CA ILE A 377 -5.51 -17.04 13.05
C ILE A 377 -4.82 -18.30 12.52
N LEU A 378 -3.92 -18.91 13.29
CA LEU A 378 -3.26 -20.15 12.87
C LEU A 378 -4.26 -21.30 12.69
N SER A 379 -5.23 -21.42 13.59
CA SER A 379 -6.32 -22.40 13.46
C SER A 379 -7.17 -22.14 12.21
N ALA A 380 -7.44 -20.88 11.88
CA ALA A 380 -8.17 -20.52 10.66
C ALA A 380 -7.36 -20.82 9.39
N ASP A 381 -6.03 -20.58 9.40
CA ASP A 381 -5.15 -20.93 8.28
C ASP A 381 -5.05 -22.46 8.08
N GLU A 382 -4.94 -23.23 9.16
CA GLU A 382 -5.00 -24.71 9.11
C GLU A 382 -6.35 -25.22 8.58
N GLU A 383 -7.45 -24.62 9.02
CA GLU A 383 -8.80 -24.88 8.49
C GLU A 383 -8.86 -24.59 7.00
N ALA A 384 -8.33 -23.44 6.56
CA ALA A 384 -8.31 -23.05 5.16
C ALA A 384 -7.54 -24.05 4.29
N VAL A 385 -6.39 -24.54 4.77
CA VAL A 385 -5.60 -25.57 4.09
C VAL A 385 -6.41 -26.88 3.98
N ARG A 386 -7.04 -27.32 5.08
CA ARG A 386 -7.87 -28.52 5.10
C ARG A 386 -9.05 -28.43 4.13
N GLU A 387 -9.69 -27.28 4.07
CA GLU A 387 -10.84 -26.97 3.23
C GLU A 387 -10.44 -26.55 1.81
N GLN A 388 -9.16 -26.63 1.45
CA GLN A 388 -8.66 -26.34 0.11
C GLN A 388 -9.02 -24.91 -0.37
N TYR A 389 -8.85 -23.91 0.47
CA TYR A 389 -8.87 -22.51 0.05
C TYR A 389 -7.64 -22.20 -0.82
N ARG A 390 -7.84 -21.26 -1.74
CA ARG A 390 -6.77 -20.90 -2.69
C ARG A 390 -6.60 -19.40 -2.73
#